data_878235d35954b631bde698c04524fe42
#
_entry.id   878235d35954b631bde698c04524fe42
#
_cell.length_a   1.000
_cell.length_b   1.000
_cell.length_c   1.000
_cell.angle_alpha   90.00
_cell.angle_beta   90.00
_cell.angle_gamma   90.00
#
_symmetry.space_group_name_H-M   'P 1'
#
loop_
_entity.id
_entity.type
_entity.pdbx_description
1 polymer ?
#
loop_
_entity_poly.entity_id
_entity_poly.type
_entity_poly.pdbx_seq_one_letter_code
_entity_poly.pdbx_strand_id
1 'polypeptide(L)'
;MASRGFRYAPLVVFGVVYLLSCLVGAVLLIVDYAPFVALFEYFSGTEAPELSSDETRTNILLLVVAPLALTAGYLLGSRLPSRVLHAEPQREGREPVWWLPPATFASLAAVALVSLIRAGAFGRTASWVDFGTWVQARSANFERIGFFEFVNLYLLVPLAAAWVLVSGQAATPKQVALRSVPVPIALALTLFLFSRKAVVTALLIVLFALAIDAARARFRHLRVLILAATLFLAASYTALVVVPVYAEASKTAKQAASQADTAADPVRAAQLDRISDTFGLHNRRKALVLYAALSPLTRSSAPALSYPVVFPRRHDYFHLDLGQDILGVGAMPDDNIVVWDHLNPTTPGGTTSVPFQFVLYSQIRTLGAIGASLIVGFLLALAWRLSQLPARPTSTLLGSMVLLLATYLAIDSLRNSLVVSYGVVWGLLFIAATALLTKVAARNRVGVIALR
;
A
#
# COMPACT_ATOMS: atom_id res chain seq x y z
N MET A 1 12.57 3.83 26.55
CA MET A 1 11.54 2.78 26.64
C MET A 1 10.42 3.13 25.67
N ALA A 2 10.24 2.38 24.57
CA ALA A 2 9.08 2.55 23.70
C ALA A 2 7.81 2.25 24.52
N SER A 3 6.76 3.05 24.38
CA SER A 3 5.49 2.81 25.08
C SER A 3 4.97 1.42 24.74
N ARG A 4 4.34 0.73 25.71
CA ARG A 4 3.81 -0.65 25.51
C ARG A 4 2.92 -0.77 24.27
N GLY A 5 2.18 0.30 23.90
CA GLY A 5 1.32 0.33 22.72
C GLY A 5 2.08 0.26 21.39
N PHE A 6 3.31 0.78 21.33
CA PHE A 6 4.11 0.78 20.10
C PHE A 6 4.59 -0.63 19.68
N ARG A 7 4.62 -1.58 20.63
CA ARG A 7 4.96 -2.98 20.36
C ARG A 7 4.01 -3.65 19.35
N TYR A 8 2.77 -3.22 19.31
CA TYR A 8 1.72 -3.82 18.47
C TYR A 8 1.35 -2.97 17.25
N ALA A 9 2.15 -1.95 16.92
CA ALA A 9 1.86 -1.05 15.80
C ALA A 9 1.58 -1.77 14.47
N PRO A 10 2.32 -2.82 14.04
CA PRO A 10 2.00 -3.55 12.82
C PRO A 10 0.63 -4.23 12.85
N LEU A 11 0.22 -4.80 13.99
CA LEU A 11 -1.11 -5.40 14.13
C LEU A 11 -2.22 -4.36 14.07
N VAL A 12 -1.99 -3.20 14.70
CA VAL A 12 -2.96 -2.09 14.68
C VAL A 12 -3.13 -1.57 13.26
N VAL A 13 -2.02 -1.37 12.55
CA VAL A 13 -2.04 -0.90 11.15
C VAL A 13 -2.73 -1.94 10.26
N PHE A 14 -2.33 -3.20 10.33
CA PHE A 14 -3.00 -4.29 9.59
C PHE A 14 -4.49 -4.33 9.92
N GLY A 15 -4.86 -4.37 11.20
CA GLY A 15 -6.24 -4.50 11.64
C GLY A 15 -7.13 -3.34 11.19
N VAL A 16 -6.65 -2.10 11.30
CA VAL A 16 -7.42 -0.93 10.85
C VAL A 16 -7.60 -0.94 9.34
N VAL A 17 -6.53 -1.18 8.58
CA VAL A 17 -6.62 -1.23 7.12
C VAL A 17 -7.51 -2.38 6.67
N TYR A 18 -7.34 -3.58 7.24
CA TYR A 18 -8.14 -4.75 6.94
C TYR A 18 -9.64 -4.55 7.25
N LEU A 19 -9.94 -3.99 8.42
CA LEU A 19 -11.31 -3.66 8.83
C LEU A 19 -11.99 -2.75 7.80
N LEU A 20 -11.30 -1.66 7.42
CA LEU A 20 -11.86 -0.64 6.54
C LEU A 20 -11.88 -1.05 5.06
N SER A 21 -10.92 -1.84 4.59
CA SER A 21 -10.81 -2.17 3.16
C SER A 21 -11.49 -3.49 2.77
N CYS A 22 -11.71 -4.40 3.74
CA CYS A 22 -12.24 -5.73 3.44
C CYS A 22 -13.34 -6.17 4.39
N LEU A 23 -13.07 -6.24 5.71
CA LEU A 23 -13.95 -6.94 6.65
C LEU A 23 -15.34 -6.30 6.74
N VAL A 24 -15.42 -4.98 6.93
CA VAL A 24 -16.72 -4.29 7.05
C VAL A 24 -17.55 -4.48 5.79
N GLY A 25 -16.97 -4.27 4.62
CA GLY A 25 -17.68 -4.44 3.36
C GLY A 25 -18.11 -5.89 3.12
N ALA A 26 -17.24 -6.86 3.42
CA ALA A 26 -17.57 -8.27 3.26
C ALA A 26 -18.71 -8.71 4.18
N VAL A 27 -18.71 -8.28 5.45
CA VAL A 27 -19.80 -8.57 6.39
C VAL A 27 -21.11 -7.96 5.91
N LEU A 28 -21.11 -6.70 5.47
CA LEU A 28 -22.29 -6.02 4.96
C LEU A 28 -22.87 -6.71 3.70
N LEU A 29 -22.02 -7.29 2.86
CA LEU A 29 -22.46 -8.10 1.70
C LEU A 29 -23.03 -9.45 2.13
N ILE A 30 -22.38 -10.15 3.10
CA ILE A 30 -22.86 -11.46 3.59
C ILE A 30 -24.23 -11.33 4.27
N VAL A 31 -24.51 -10.23 4.98
CA VAL A 31 -25.81 -10.00 5.62
C VAL A 31 -26.84 -9.34 4.70
N ASP A 32 -26.51 -9.24 3.42
CA ASP A 32 -27.38 -8.67 2.38
C ASP A 32 -27.89 -7.24 2.72
N TYR A 33 -26.97 -6.40 3.23
CA TYR A 33 -27.32 -5.02 3.53
C TYR A 33 -27.51 -4.22 2.24
N ALA A 34 -28.77 -3.99 1.88
CA ALA A 34 -29.19 -3.45 0.60
C ALA A 34 -28.37 -2.24 0.07
N PRO A 35 -28.02 -1.20 0.88
CA PRO A 35 -27.18 -0.11 0.39
C PRO A 35 -25.79 -0.57 -0.07
N PHE A 36 -25.22 -1.57 0.57
CA PHE A 36 -23.89 -2.05 0.24
C PHE A 36 -23.90 -3.02 -0.95
N VAL A 37 -24.97 -3.81 -1.08
CA VAL A 37 -25.23 -4.64 -2.26
C VAL A 37 -25.35 -3.78 -3.50
N ALA A 38 -26.10 -2.68 -3.46
CA ALA A 38 -26.20 -1.75 -4.57
C ALA A 38 -24.84 -1.12 -4.98
N LEU A 39 -23.97 -0.82 -4.00
CA LEU A 39 -22.59 -0.39 -4.27
C LEU A 39 -21.74 -1.49 -4.90
N PHE A 40 -21.90 -2.73 -4.46
CA PHE A 40 -21.21 -3.88 -5.05
C PHE A 40 -21.62 -4.09 -6.51
N GLU A 41 -22.92 -4.13 -6.80
CA GLU A 41 -23.45 -4.31 -8.16
C GLU A 41 -22.96 -3.21 -9.11
N TYR A 42 -22.88 -1.99 -8.61
CA TYR A 42 -22.32 -0.88 -9.39
C TYR A 42 -20.82 -1.05 -9.67
N PHE A 43 -20.05 -1.58 -8.68
CA PHE A 43 -18.62 -1.83 -8.83
C PHE A 43 -18.33 -2.98 -9.80
N SER A 44 -19.04 -4.10 -9.62
CA SER A 44 -18.81 -5.33 -10.39
C SER A 44 -19.53 -5.33 -11.75
N GLY A 45 -20.57 -4.51 -11.90
CA GLY A 45 -21.47 -4.57 -13.08
C GLY A 45 -22.33 -5.84 -13.13
N THR A 46 -22.30 -6.65 -12.06
CA THR A 46 -23.03 -7.91 -11.92
C THR A 46 -23.81 -7.93 -10.60
N GLU A 47 -24.82 -8.76 -10.50
CA GLU A 47 -25.54 -8.98 -9.25
C GLU A 47 -24.60 -9.57 -8.18
N ALA A 48 -24.90 -9.28 -6.92
CA ALA A 48 -24.16 -9.86 -5.79
C ALA A 48 -24.25 -11.38 -5.83
N PRO A 49 -23.13 -12.13 -5.66
CA PRO A 49 -23.16 -13.57 -5.76
C PRO A 49 -23.96 -14.16 -4.60
N GLU A 50 -24.93 -15.01 -4.91
CA GLU A 50 -25.57 -15.87 -3.92
C GLU A 50 -24.54 -16.86 -3.39
N LEU A 51 -24.17 -16.73 -2.12
CA LEU A 51 -23.21 -17.60 -1.47
C LEU A 51 -23.90 -18.86 -0.94
N SER A 52 -23.43 -20.02 -1.32
CA SER A 52 -23.83 -21.27 -0.68
C SER A 52 -23.36 -21.32 0.79
N SER A 53 -23.90 -22.24 1.57
CA SER A 53 -23.49 -22.41 2.98
C SER A 53 -22.00 -22.74 3.13
N ASP A 54 -21.43 -23.52 2.21
CA ASP A 54 -19.99 -23.89 2.22
C ASP A 54 -19.10 -22.69 1.85
N GLU A 55 -19.50 -21.89 0.87
CA GLU A 55 -18.81 -20.68 0.48
C GLU A 55 -18.85 -19.62 1.58
N THR A 56 -20.02 -19.47 2.23
CA THR A 56 -20.17 -18.59 3.38
C THR A 56 -19.27 -19.03 4.53
N ARG A 57 -19.25 -20.34 4.85
CA ARG A 57 -18.34 -20.89 5.87
C ARG A 57 -16.87 -20.63 5.54
N THR A 58 -16.47 -20.87 4.31
CA THR A 58 -15.09 -20.63 3.85
C THR A 58 -14.76 -19.14 3.95
N ASN A 59 -15.66 -18.25 3.52
CA ASN A 59 -15.48 -16.81 3.67
C ASN A 59 -15.32 -16.40 5.14
N ILE A 60 -16.11 -16.92 6.06
CA ILE A 60 -15.97 -16.62 7.50
C ILE A 60 -14.61 -17.09 8.01
N LEU A 61 -14.14 -18.27 7.63
CA LEU A 61 -12.81 -18.77 8.01
C LEU A 61 -11.70 -17.85 7.50
N LEU A 62 -11.76 -17.39 6.26
CA LEU A 62 -10.75 -16.51 5.69
C LEU A 62 -10.87 -15.07 6.22
N LEU A 63 -12.06 -14.56 6.45
CA LEU A 63 -12.27 -13.20 6.95
C LEU A 63 -11.96 -13.04 8.44
N VAL A 64 -12.15 -14.10 9.24
CA VAL A 64 -12.02 -14.00 10.70
C VAL A 64 -10.88 -14.86 11.23
N VAL A 65 -10.86 -16.16 10.89
CA VAL A 65 -9.88 -17.08 11.51
C VAL A 65 -8.48 -16.85 10.99
N ALA A 66 -8.31 -16.55 9.70
CA ALA A 66 -6.97 -16.27 9.14
C ALA A 66 -6.32 -14.99 9.74
N PRO A 67 -7.01 -13.83 9.86
CA PRO A 67 -6.46 -12.68 10.60
C PRO A 67 -6.22 -12.94 12.09
N LEU A 68 -7.06 -13.77 12.75
CA LEU A 68 -6.80 -14.21 14.14
C LEU A 68 -5.55 -15.08 14.21
N ALA A 69 -5.31 -15.97 13.25
CA ALA A 69 -4.09 -16.76 13.17
C ALA A 69 -2.85 -15.87 12.94
N LEU A 70 -2.95 -14.85 12.07
CA LEU A 70 -1.88 -13.85 11.92
C LEU A 70 -1.60 -13.14 13.26
N THR A 71 -2.64 -12.73 13.96
CA THR A 71 -2.53 -12.09 15.27
C THR A 71 -1.86 -13.01 16.29
N ALA A 72 -2.26 -14.29 16.34
CA ALA A 72 -1.65 -15.29 17.22
C ALA A 72 -0.17 -15.50 16.89
N GLY A 73 0.18 -15.63 15.61
CA GLY A 73 1.56 -15.73 15.15
C GLY A 73 2.39 -14.52 15.57
N TYR A 74 1.84 -13.31 15.40
CA TYR A 74 2.50 -12.08 15.83
C TYR A 74 2.74 -12.06 17.36
N LEU A 75 1.74 -12.43 18.13
CA LEU A 75 1.89 -12.49 19.60
C LEU A 75 2.96 -13.50 20.02
N LEU A 76 3.02 -14.67 19.39
CA LEU A 76 4.08 -15.67 19.61
C LEU A 76 5.46 -15.10 19.29
N GLY A 77 5.66 -14.54 18.10
CA GLY A 77 6.93 -13.93 17.68
C GLY A 77 7.34 -12.76 18.59
N SER A 78 6.35 -11.99 19.08
CA SER A 78 6.59 -10.87 19.97
C SER A 78 7.05 -11.28 21.39
N ARG A 79 6.79 -12.53 21.82
CA ARG A 79 7.18 -13.06 23.14
C ARG A 79 8.55 -13.73 23.17
N LEU A 80 9.18 -13.99 22.03
CA LEU A 80 10.52 -14.58 22.01
C LEU A 80 11.49 -13.78 22.88
N PRO A 81 12.38 -14.43 23.64
CA PRO A 81 13.32 -13.72 24.49
C PRO A 81 14.28 -12.87 23.63
N SER A 82 14.54 -11.64 24.08
CA SER A 82 15.39 -10.69 23.37
C SER A 82 16.85 -11.12 23.27
N ARG A 83 17.27 -12.12 24.05
CA ARG A 83 18.65 -12.66 24.03
C ARG A 83 19.11 -13.14 22.66
N VAL A 84 18.19 -13.58 21.79
CA VAL A 84 18.49 -14.03 20.41
C VAL A 84 18.83 -12.85 19.49
N LEU A 85 18.46 -11.62 19.85
CA LEU A 85 18.61 -10.42 19.04
C LEU A 85 19.63 -9.41 19.59
N HIS A 86 20.36 -9.76 20.67
CA HIS A 86 21.41 -8.90 21.19
C HIS A 86 22.62 -8.91 20.26
N ALA A 87 22.55 -8.12 19.20
CA ALA A 87 23.78 -7.56 18.65
C ALA A 87 24.38 -6.65 19.74
N GLU A 88 25.66 -6.90 20.11
CA GLU A 88 26.38 -6.05 21.04
C GLU A 88 26.11 -4.58 20.80
N PRO A 89 25.85 -3.78 21.87
CA PRO A 89 25.70 -2.35 21.72
C PRO A 89 27.02 -1.82 21.12
N GLN A 90 27.00 -1.60 19.79
CA GLN A 90 28.14 -0.92 19.16
C GLN A 90 28.26 0.44 19.85
N ARG A 91 29.43 0.66 20.49
CA ARG A 91 29.80 1.88 21.18
C ARG A 91 29.23 3.11 20.47
N GLU A 92 28.33 3.79 21.14
CA GLU A 92 27.83 5.13 20.82
C GLU A 92 29.04 6.05 20.74
N GLY A 93 29.47 6.46 19.58
CA GLY A 93 30.64 7.35 19.48
C GLY A 93 31.00 7.76 18.05
N ARG A 94 30.33 7.17 17.05
CA ARG A 94 30.62 7.58 15.67
C ARG A 94 29.51 8.48 15.16
N GLU A 95 29.84 9.75 14.98
CA GLU A 95 28.92 10.68 14.30
C GLU A 95 28.48 10.12 12.95
N PRO A 96 27.16 10.14 12.67
CA PRO A 96 26.69 9.70 11.39
C PRO A 96 27.33 10.54 10.29
N VAL A 97 27.65 9.92 9.17
CA VAL A 97 28.22 10.60 7.99
C VAL A 97 27.11 11.49 7.40
N TRP A 98 27.03 12.73 7.87
CA TRP A 98 25.91 13.67 7.67
C TRP A 98 25.58 13.96 6.19
N TRP A 99 26.57 13.86 5.29
CA TRP A 99 26.42 14.11 3.87
C TRP A 99 25.86 12.89 3.10
N LEU A 100 25.96 11.68 3.65
CA LEU A 100 25.60 10.43 2.94
C LEU A 100 24.09 10.35 2.62
N PRO A 101 23.15 10.61 3.57
CA PRO A 101 21.73 10.58 3.25
C PRO A 101 21.32 11.59 2.16
N PRO A 102 21.69 12.88 2.23
CA PRO A 102 21.33 13.82 1.17
C PRO A 102 22.00 13.50 -0.17
N ALA A 103 23.24 13.01 -0.20
CA ALA A 103 23.89 12.59 -1.43
C ALA A 103 23.19 11.39 -2.08
N THR A 104 22.81 10.39 -1.28
CA THR A 104 22.03 9.24 -1.77
C THR A 104 20.68 9.69 -2.32
N PHE A 105 19.97 10.56 -1.62
CA PHE A 105 18.71 11.11 -2.11
C PHE A 105 18.89 11.85 -3.43
N ALA A 106 19.88 12.74 -3.52
CA ALA A 106 20.16 13.51 -4.74
C ALA A 106 20.47 12.61 -5.94
N SER A 107 21.27 11.55 -5.73
CA SER A 107 21.60 10.58 -6.78
C SER A 107 20.37 9.82 -7.27
N LEU A 108 19.55 9.29 -6.36
CA LEU A 108 18.33 8.56 -6.71
C LEU A 108 17.28 9.46 -7.36
N ALA A 109 17.13 10.70 -6.86
CA ALA A 109 16.22 11.69 -7.44
C ALA A 109 16.68 12.14 -8.85
N ALA A 110 17.98 12.27 -9.08
CA ALA A 110 18.52 12.57 -10.41
C ALA A 110 18.24 11.43 -11.41
N VAL A 111 18.46 10.16 -11.01
CA VAL A 111 18.12 9.00 -11.84
C VAL A 111 16.61 8.99 -12.12
N ALA A 112 15.77 9.23 -11.12
CA ALA A 112 14.33 9.29 -11.27
C ALA A 112 13.89 10.39 -12.24
N LEU A 113 14.48 11.58 -12.13
CA LEU A 113 14.20 12.71 -13.02
C LEU A 113 14.57 12.39 -14.48
N VAL A 114 15.75 11.81 -14.71
CA VAL A 114 16.19 11.39 -16.04
C VAL A 114 15.25 10.34 -16.63
N SER A 115 14.82 9.36 -15.83
CA SER A 115 13.87 8.34 -16.26
C SER A 115 12.52 8.94 -16.66
N LEU A 116 11.99 9.92 -15.90
CA LEU A 116 10.74 10.62 -16.21
C LEU A 116 10.87 11.49 -17.47
N ILE A 117 12.00 12.17 -17.67
CA ILE A 117 12.28 12.94 -18.89
C ILE A 117 12.30 12.00 -20.10
N ARG A 118 13.03 10.89 -20.01
CA ARG A 118 13.11 9.89 -21.08
C ARG A 118 11.75 9.28 -21.41
N ALA A 119 10.93 9.03 -20.41
CA ALA A 119 9.57 8.52 -20.59
C ALA A 119 8.60 9.58 -21.17
N GLY A 120 8.98 10.85 -21.23
CA GLY A 120 8.12 11.96 -21.67
C GLY A 120 6.98 12.27 -20.68
N ALA A 121 7.18 11.96 -19.38
CA ALA A 121 6.13 12.12 -18.37
C ALA A 121 5.69 13.58 -18.18
N PHE A 122 6.60 14.53 -18.31
CA PHE A 122 6.31 15.96 -18.16
C PHE A 122 5.43 16.55 -19.26
N GLY A 123 5.44 15.97 -20.48
CA GLY A 123 4.55 16.38 -21.57
C GLY A 123 3.09 15.97 -21.37
N ARG A 124 2.79 15.18 -20.33
CA ARG A 124 1.46 14.60 -20.07
C ARG A 124 0.74 15.23 -18.88
N THR A 125 1.15 16.40 -18.43
CA THR A 125 0.55 17.08 -17.25
C THR A 125 -0.93 17.39 -17.44
N ALA A 126 -1.39 17.63 -18.67
CA ALA A 126 -2.82 17.81 -18.99
C ALA A 126 -3.67 16.58 -18.61
N SER A 127 -3.06 15.39 -18.55
CA SER A 127 -3.73 14.13 -18.17
C SER A 127 -4.15 14.08 -16.70
N TRP A 128 -3.69 14.98 -15.84
CA TRP A 128 -4.10 15.00 -14.43
C TRP A 128 -5.55 15.44 -14.22
N VAL A 129 -6.12 16.14 -15.18
CA VAL A 129 -7.47 16.70 -15.11
C VAL A 129 -8.53 15.74 -15.69
N ASP A 130 -8.10 14.78 -16.52
CA ASP A 130 -8.99 13.82 -17.19
C ASP A 130 -8.59 12.38 -16.83
N PHE A 131 -9.54 11.62 -16.28
CA PHE A 131 -9.27 10.25 -15.81
C PHE A 131 -8.92 9.29 -16.95
N GLY A 132 -9.56 9.39 -18.11
CA GLY A 132 -9.26 8.54 -19.28
C GLY A 132 -7.84 8.74 -19.78
N THR A 133 -7.43 10.00 -19.97
CA THR A 133 -6.05 10.34 -20.35
C THR A 133 -5.04 10.02 -19.27
N TRP A 134 -5.45 10.07 -18.00
CA TRP A 134 -4.60 9.69 -16.86
C TRP A 134 -4.27 8.19 -16.86
N VAL A 135 -5.25 7.32 -17.16
CA VAL A 135 -5.02 5.88 -17.29
C VAL A 135 -4.08 5.60 -18.46
N GLN A 136 -4.28 6.27 -19.61
CA GLN A 136 -3.40 6.14 -20.77
C GLN A 136 -1.95 6.62 -20.46
N ALA A 137 -1.81 7.75 -19.78
CA ALA A 137 -0.51 8.27 -19.36
C ALA A 137 0.20 7.31 -18.43
N ARG A 138 -0.53 6.67 -17.51
CA ARG A 138 0.00 5.63 -16.63
C ARG A 138 0.52 4.43 -17.42
N SER A 139 -0.29 3.85 -18.30
CA SER A 139 0.11 2.70 -19.13
C SER A 139 1.34 3.02 -19.96
N ALA A 140 1.35 4.16 -20.65
CA ALA A 140 2.48 4.62 -21.45
C ALA A 140 3.76 4.86 -20.62
N ASN A 141 3.64 5.25 -19.35
CA ASN A 141 4.81 5.35 -18.47
C ASN A 141 5.32 3.97 -18.05
N PHE A 142 4.43 3.02 -17.72
CA PHE A 142 4.83 1.66 -17.38
C PHE A 142 5.57 0.95 -18.51
N GLU A 143 5.18 1.19 -19.77
CA GLU A 143 5.84 0.63 -20.94
C GLU A 143 7.26 1.21 -21.19
N ARG A 144 7.48 2.49 -20.82
CA ARG A 144 8.72 3.23 -21.11
C ARG A 144 9.70 3.27 -19.93
N ILE A 145 9.22 3.12 -18.72
CA ILE A 145 10.02 3.10 -17.50
C ILE A 145 10.38 1.64 -17.21
N GLY A 146 11.68 1.33 -17.13
CA GLY A 146 12.15 0.01 -16.77
C GLY A 146 11.81 -0.36 -15.32
N PHE A 147 11.80 -1.65 -15.01
CA PHE A 147 11.44 -2.16 -13.67
C PHE A 147 12.24 -1.50 -12.54
N PHE A 148 13.55 -1.41 -12.64
CA PHE A 148 14.39 -0.80 -11.61
C PHE A 148 14.18 0.71 -11.48
N GLU A 149 13.90 1.40 -12.56
CA GLU A 149 13.56 2.82 -12.56
C GLU A 149 12.19 3.05 -11.89
N PHE A 150 11.24 2.14 -12.12
CA PHE A 150 9.97 2.14 -11.44
C PHE A 150 10.14 1.92 -9.93
N VAL A 151 10.92 0.91 -9.51
CA VAL A 151 11.24 0.66 -8.09
C VAL A 151 11.93 1.88 -7.47
N ASN A 152 12.85 2.53 -8.21
CA ASN A 152 13.49 3.75 -7.74
C ASN A 152 12.48 4.87 -7.47
N LEU A 153 11.62 5.18 -8.42
CA LEU A 153 10.59 6.22 -8.30
C LEU A 153 9.55 5.90 -7.22
N TYR A 154 9.12 4.64 -7.18
CA TYR A 154 8.03 4.19 -6.33
C TYR A 154 8.45 4.07 -4.86
N LEU A 155 9.66 3.60 -4.60
CA LEU A 155 10.10 3.16 -3.28
C LEU A 155 11.39 3.82 -2.81
N LEU A 156 12.48 3.79 -3.64
CA LEU A 156 13.80 4.16 -3.14
C LEU A 156 13.94 5.66 -2.93
N VAL A 157 13.40 6.49 -3.82
CA VAL A 157 13.39 7.95 -3.65
C VAL A 157 12.61 8.36 -2.40
N PRO A 158 11.37 7.88 -2.13
CA PRO A 158 10.67 8.12 -0.88
C PRO A 158 11.42 7.63 0.36
N LEU A 159 12.04 6.44 0.32
CA LEU A 159 12.86 5.93 1.43
C LEU A 159 14.09 6.79 1.69
N ALA A 160 14.79 7.24 0.64
CA ALA A 160 15.92 8.13 0.79
C ALA A 160 15.51 9.49 1.35
N ALA A 161 14.36 10.03 0.94
CA ALA A 161 13.80 11.25 1.52
C ALA A 161 13.47 11.08 3.02
N ALA A 162 12.83 9.95 3.38
CA ALA A 162 12.58 9.59 4.77
C ALA A 162 13.89 9.43 5.56
N TRP A 163 14.92 8.85 4.94
CA TRP A 163 16.24 8.72 5.56
C TRP A 163 16.87 10.07 5.87
N VAL A 164 16.86 11.03 4.93
CA VAL A 164 17.33 12.41 5.18
C VAL A 164 16.57 13.03 6.35
N LEU A 165 15.26 12.86 6.38
CA LEU A 165 14.38 13.42 7.39
C LEU A 165 14.70 12.91 8.80
N VAL A 166 14.94 11.59 8.95
CA VAL A 166 15.19 10.96 10.27
C VAL A 166 16.70 10.82 10.60
N SER A 167 17.61 11.19 9.69
CA SER A 167 19.05 11.10 9.90
C SER A 167 19.55 12.28 10.72
N GLY A 168 19.81 12.04 11.99
CA GLY A 168 20.46 12.94 12.91
C GLY A 168 19.50 13.74 13.81
N GLN A 169 20.02 14.14 14.96
CA GLN A 169 19.30 14.98 15.91
C GLN A 169 19.17 16.39 15.31
N ALA A 170 17.95 16.79 14.97
CA ALA A 170 17.68 18.15 14.53
C ALA A 170 17.66 19.07 15.77
N ALA A 171 18.71 19.84 15.93
CA ALA A 171 18.82 20.74 17.07
C ALA A 171 18.01 22.03 16.90
N THR A 172 17.70 22.44 15.66
CA THR A 172 17.00 23.69 15.36
C THR A 172 15.85 23.52 14.36
N PRO A 173 14.79 24.38 14.42
CA PRO A 173 13.70 24.36 13.44
C PRO A 173 14.18 24.52 11.99
N LYS A 174 15.23 25.31 11.76
CA LYS A 174 15.84 25.50 10.42
C LYS A 174 16.41 24.19 9.87
N GLN A 175 17.06 23.38 10.70
CA GLN A 175 17.57 22.08 10.30
C GLN A 175 16.44 21.08 9.98
N VAL A 176 15.35 21.11 10.74
CA VAL A 176 14.15 20.31 10.46
C VAL A 176 13.56 20.70 9.10
N ALA A 177 13.39 21.99 8.84
CA ALA A 177 12.87 22.49 7.57
C ALA A 177 13.75 22.07 6.39
N LEU A 178 15.09 22.22 6.51
CA LEU A 178 16.04 21.84 5.45
C LEU A 178 16.00 20.32 5.16
N ARG A 179 15.89 19.48 6.20
CA ARG A 179 15.79 18.02 6.05
C ARG A 179 14.44 17.58 5.49
N SER A 180 13.41 18.39 5.59
CA SER A 180 12.09 18.10 5.03
C SER A 180 12.01 18.37 3.51
N VAL A 181 12.93 19.14 2.93
CA VAL A 181 12.94 19.49 1.48
C VAL A 181 12.91 18.27 0.57
N PRO A 182 13.62 17.15 0.82
CA PRO A 182 13.53 15.95 0.01
C PRO A 182 12.12 15.36 -0.10
N VAL A 183 11.26 15.54 0.90
CA VAL A 183 9.92 14.94 0.93
C VAL A 183 9.02 15.47 -0.20
N PRO A 184 8.78 16.79 -0.35
CA PRO A 184 7.98 17.31 -1.46
C PRO A 184 8.60 17.00 -2.82
N ILE A 185 9.93 16.92 -2.94
CA ILE A 185 10.60 16.52 -4.20
C ILE A 185 10.28 15.05 -4.52
N ALA A 186 10.39 14.15 -3.54
CA ALA A 186 10.06 12.74 -3.72
C ALA A 186 8.59 12.55 -4.12
N LEU A 187 7.68 13.26 -3.47
CA LEU A 187 6.26 13.23 -3.79
C LEU A 187 5.98 13.78 -5.19
N ALA A 188 6.61 14.90 -5.57
CA ALA A 188 6.48 15.45 -6.91
C ALA A 188 6.94 14.46 -7.99
N LEU A 189 8.10 13.80 -7.80
CA LEU A 189 8.59 12.78 -8.72
C LEU A 189 7.64 11.58 -8.82
N THR A 190 7.08 11.13 -7.70
CA THR A 190 6.12 10.01 -7.66
C THR A 190 4.79 10.35 -8.33
N LEU A 191 4.35 11.60 -8.29
CA LEU A 191 3.13 12.05 -8.99
C LEU A 191 3.22 11.81 -10.49
N PHE A 192 4.40 12.01 -11.09
CA PHE A 192 4.62 11.79 -12.54
C PHE A 192 4.58 10.30 -12.96
N LEU A 193 4.50 9.36 -12.02
CA LEU A 193 4.16 7.97 -12.36
C LEU A 193 2.70 7.79 -12.77
N PHE A 194 1.85 8.79 -12.54
CA PHE A 194 0.41 8.69 -12.73
C PHE A 194 -0.21 7.48 -12.00
N SER A 195 0.38 7.12 -10.85
CA SER A 195 -0.04 6.00 -10.01
C SER A 195 -0.43 6.48 -8.62
N ARG A 196 -1.73 6.39 -8.29
CA ARG A 196 -2.23 6.72 -6.93
C ARG A 196 -1.54 5.88 -5.86
N LYS A 197 -1.31 4.60 -6.16
CA LYS A 197 -0.59 3.67 -5.29
C LYS A 197 0.81 4.19 -4.94
N ALA A 198 1.56 4.72 -5.93
CA ALA A 198 2.91 5.24 -5.73
C ALA A 198 2.93 6.42 -4.77
N VAL A 199 2.01 7.37 -4.94
CA VAL A 199 1.90 8.54 -4.07
C VAL A 199 1.52 8.15 -2.64
N VAL A 200 0.53 7.27 -2.49
CA VAL A 200 0.12 6.75 -1.17
C VAL A 200 1.27 6.01 -0.50
N THR A 201 2.01 5.17 -1.24
CA THR A 201 3.19 4.47 -0.73
C THR A 201 4.25 5.45 -0.22
N ALA A 202 4.59 6.44 -1.02
CA ALA A 202 5.58 7.46 -0.64
C ALA A 202 5.16 8.21 0.63
N LEU A 203 3.89 8.58 0.72
CA LEU A 203 3.32 9.24 1.90
C LEU A 203 3.35 8.32 3.13
N LEU A 204 2.96 7.06 2.99
CA LEU A 204 3.00 6.09 4.09
C LEU A 204 4.42 5.85 4.60
N ILE A 205 5.42 5.74 3.71
CA ILE A 205 6.82 5.59 4.11
C ILE A 205 7.26 6.76 4.99
N VAL A 206 7.00 7.99 4.54
CA VAL A 206 7.37 9.19 5.28
C VAL A 206 6.60 9.30 6.60
N LEU A 207 5.28 9.05 6.58
CA LEU A 207 4.42 9.09 7.76
C LEU A 207 4.87 8.07 8.82
N PHE A 208 5.13 6.83 8.41
CA PHE A 208 5.59 5.78 9.33
C PHE A 208 6.98 6.08 9.87
N ALA A 209 7.91 6.58 9.05
CA ALA A 209 9.22 6.98 9.51
C ALA A 209 9.13 8.10 10.57
N LEU A 210 8.29 9.12 10.32
CA LEU A 210 8.02 10.19 11.26
C LEU A 210 7.36 9.69 12.55
N ALA A 211 6.35 8.81 12.44
CA ALA A 211 5.65 8.26 13.59
C ALA A 211 6.57 7.43 14.50
N ILE A 212 7.47 6.64 13.90
CA ILE A 212 8.46 5.85 14.62
C ILE A 212 9.50 6.74 15.28
N ASP A 213 10.00 7.75 14.56
CA ASP A 213 10.94 8.71 15.10
C ASP A 213 10.32 9.53 16.24
N ALA A 214 9.05 9.97 16.09
CA ALA A 214 8.29 10.66 17.13
C ALA A 214 8.11 9.82 18.41
N ALA A 215 7.81 8.54 18.23
CA ALA A 215 7.63 7.64 19.36
C ALA A 215 8.93 7.41 20.15
N ARG A 216 10.09 7.62 19.51
CA ARG A 216 11.42 7.49 20.10
C ARG A 216 11.97 8.80 20.65
N ALA A 217 11.69 9.91 19.95
CA ALA A 217 12.15 11.23 20.32
C ALA A 217 11.07 11.96 21.11
N ARG A 218 11.42 12.59 22.23
CA ARG A 218 10.50 13.40 23.06
C ARG A 218 10.09 14.76 22.42
N PHE A 219 10.06 14.88 21.08
CA PHE A 219 9.92 16.18 20.40
C PHE A 219 8.48 16.60 20.11
N ARG A 220 8.08 17.78 20.61
CA ARG A 220 6.80 18.45 20.33
C ARG A 220 6.60 18.82 18.86
N HIS A 221 7.66 19.19 18.15
CA HIS A 221 7.60 19.65 16.74
C HIS A 221 7.20 18.55 15.75
N LEU A 222 7.44 17.29 16.10
CA LEU A 222 7.11 16.16 15.26
C LEU A 222 5.60 15.89 15.18
N ARG A 223 4.82 16.26 16.20
CA ARG A 223 3.34 16.18 16.15
C ARG A 223 2.78 17.10 15.07
N VAL A 224 3.37 18.26 14.88
CA VAL A 224 2.97 19.22 13.83
C VAL A 224 3.31 18.66 12.45
N LEU A 225 4.48 18.03 12.28
CA LEU A 225 4.89 17.38 11.03
C LEU A 225 4.00 16.17 10.69
N ILE A 226 3.66 15.34 11.67
CA ILE A 226 2.72 14.23 11.49
C ILE A 226 1.34 14.75 11.10
N LEU A 227 0.85 15.78 11.78
CA LEU A 227 -0.43 16.41 11.45
C LEU A 227 -0.40 17.02 10.04
N ALA A 228 0.65 17.75 9.68
CA ALA A 228 0.83 18.30 8.34
C ALA A 228 0.93 17.22 7.27
N ALA A 229 1.67 16.12 7.52
CA ALA A 229 1.73 14.97 6.62
C ALA A 229 0.38 14.28 6.48
N THR A 230 -0.37 14.12 7.58
CA THR A 230 -1.72 13.53 7.57
C THR A 230 -2.71 14.40 6.79
N LEU A 231 -2.67 15.72 7.00
CA LEU A 231 -3.49 16.69 6.25
C LEU A 231 -3.12 16.71 4.77
N PHE A 232 -1.82 16.64 4.45
CA PHE A 232 -1.36 16.55 3.07
C PHE A 232 -1.78 15.22 2.42
N LEU A 233 -1.76 14.11 3.16
CA LEU A 233 -2.26 12.80 2.73
C LEU A 233 -3.76 12.86 2.42
N ALA A 234 -4.55 13.44 3.32
CA ALA A 234 -5.97 13.63 3.12
C ALA A 234 -6.27 14.53 1.92
N ALA A 235 -5.55 15.64 1.78
CA ALA A 235 -5.68 16.55 0.65
C ALA A 235 -5.26 15.88 -0.67
N SER A 236 -4.16 15.14 -0.68
CA SER A 236 -3.70 14.38 -1.85
C SER A 236 -4.67 13.26 -2.23
N TYR A 237 -5.21 12.53 -1.26
CA TYR A 237 -6.25 11.55 -1.50
C TYR A 237 -7.50 12.19 -2.10
N THR A 238 -7.95 13.30 -1.53
CA THR A 238 -9.10 14.05 -2.05
C THR A 238 -8.84 14.53 -3.49
N ALA A 239 -7.68 15.12 -3.75
CA ALA A 239 -7.31 15.61 -5.08
C ALA A 239 -7.15 14.48 -6.11
N LEU A 240 -6.49 13.38 -5.73
CA LEU A 240 -6.16 12.29 -6.66
C LEU A 240 -7.27 11.25 -6.85
N VAL A 241 -8.20 11.15 -5.90
CA VAL A 241 -9.28 10.15 -5.95
C VAL A 241 -10.65 10.80 -6.10
N VAL A 242 -11.00 11.70 -5.20
CA VAL A 242 -12.36 12.27 -5.15
C VAL A 242 -12.60 13.23 -6.31
N VAL A 243 -11.66 14.13 -6.59
CA VAL A 243 -11.83 15.15 -7.63
C VAL A 243 -11.96 14.55 -9.05
N PRO A 244 -11.09 13.63 -9.50
CA PRO A 244 -11.24 13.01 -10.80
C PRO A 244 -12.52 12.19 -10.93
N VAL A 245 -12.88 11.41 -9.91
CA VAL A 245 -14.15 10.64 -9.92
C VAL A 245 -15.35 11.57 -9.97
N TYR A 246 -15.33 12.66 -9.21
CA TYR A 246 -16.38 13.69 -9.26
C TYR A 246 -16.44 14.39 -10.64
N ALA A 247 -15.28 14.72 -11.23
CA ALA A 247 -15.19 15.34 -12.54
C ALA A 247 -15.74 14.41 -13.64
N GLU A 248 -15.40 13.13 -13.60
CA GLU A 248 -15.88 12.13 -14.56
C GLU A 248 -17.38 11.88 -14.37
N ALA A 249 -17.85 11.73 -13.16
CA ALA A 249 -19.25 11.64 -12.82
C ALA A 249 -20.04 12.87 -13.31
N SER A 250 -19.45 14.07 -13.17
CA SER A 250 -20.05 15.32 -13.64
C SER A 250 -20.09 15.39 -15.17
N LYS A 251 -19.05 14.90 -15.88
CA LYS A 251 -19.02 14.80 -17.34
C LYS A 251 -20.07 13.80 -17.84
N THR A 252 -20.10 12.60 -17.26
CA THR A 252 -21.08 11.56 -17.60
C THR A 252 -22.49 12.03 -17.35
N ALA A 253 -22.76 12.72 -16.25
CA ALA A 253 -24.06 13.31 -15.95
C ALA A 253 -24.44 14.45 -16.95
N LYS A 254 -23.47 15.26 -17.39
CA LYS A 254 -23.68 16.29 -18.41
C LYS A 254 -23.90 15.68 -19.81
N GLN A 255 -23.12 14.64 -20.14
CA GLN A 255 -23.30 13.91 -21.40
C GLN A 255 -24.64 13.16 -21.45
N ALA A 256 -25.04 12.51 -20.34
CA ALA A 256 -26.34 11.89 -20.20
C ALA A 256 -27.49 12.92 -20.30
N ALA A 257 -27.30 14.12 -19.77
CA ALA A 257 -28.27 15.22 -19.90
C ALA A 257 -28.32 15.86 -21.31
N SER A 258 -27.17 15.82 -22.03
CA SER A 258 -27.10 16.33 -23.42
C SER A 258 -27.44 15.27 -24.47
N GLN A 259 -27.37 14.00 -24.11
CA GLN A 259 -27.66 12.82 -24.94
C GLN A 259 -28.95 12.13 -24.50
N ALA A 260 -29.96 12.89 -24.10
CA ALA A 260 -31.26 12.32 -23.76
C ALA A 260 -31.89 11.51 -24.94
N ASP A 261 -31.23 11.50 -26.09
CA ASP A 261 -31.62 10.77 -27.31
C ASP A 261 -30.70 9.62 -27.75
N THR A 262 -29.54 9.39 -27.05
CA THR A 262 -28.66 8.27 -27.41
C THR A 262 -28.17 7.51 -26.14
N ALA A 263 -28.49 6.24 -26.11
CA ALA A 263 -28.31 5.27 -25.05
C ALA A 263 -26.94 5.28 -24.37
N ALA A 264 -26.73 6.19 -23.40
CA ALA A 264 -25.74 6.01 -22.36
C ALA A 264 -26.16 4.79 -21.52
N ASP A 265 -25.25 3.83 -21.32
CA ASP A 265 -25.42 2.54 -20.66
C ASP A 265 -26.59 2.54 -19.64
N PRO A 266 -27.80 2.06 -20.01
CA PRO A 266 -29.00 2.18 -19.18
C PRO A 266 -28.85 1.39 -17.87
N VAL A 267 -27.97 0.38 -17.86
CA VAL A 267 -27.69 -0.46 -16.71
C VAL A 267 -26.97 0.35 -15.61
N ARG A 268 -25.93 1.09 -15.98
CA ARG A 268 -25.21 1.95 -15.02
C ARG A 268 -26.06 3.10 -14.49
N ALA A 269 -26.92 3.66 -15.36
CA ALA A 269 -27.85 4.69 -14.93
C ALA A 269 -28.84 4.16 -13.88
N ALA A 270 -29.43 2.97 -14.12
CA ALA A 270 -30.34 2.32 -13.18
C ALA A 270 -29.65 1.94 -11.87
N GLN A 271 -28.40 1.50 -11.91
CA GLN A 271 -27.59 1.19 -10.71
C GLN A 271 -27.34 2.46 -9.88
N LEU A 272 -27.03 3.59 -10.50
CA LEU A 272 -26.86 4.87 -9.77
C LEU A 272 -28.17 5.38 -9.17
N ASP A 273 -29.29 5.19 -9.85
CA ASP A 273 -30.60 5.51 -9.29
C ASP A 273 -30.89 4.62 -8.10
N ARG A 274 -30.62 3.30 -8.19
CA ARG A 274 -30.75 2.36 -7.08
C ARG A 274 -29.91 2.76 -5.88
N ILE A 275 -28.63 3.17 -6.08
CA ILE A 275 -27.78 3.70 -5.00
C ILE A 275 -28.41 4.98 -4.42
N SER A 276 -28.83 5.91 -5.29
CA SER A 276 -29.44 7.17 -4.86
C SER A 276 -30.68 6.94 -4.00
N ASP A 277 -31.54 6.03 -4.41
CA ASP A 277 -32.78 5.71 -3.71
C ASP A 277 -32.52 4.98 -2.38
N THR A 278 -31.61 4.00 -2.40
CA THR A 278 -31.25 3.19 -1.23
C THR A 278 -30.62 4.01 -0.12
N PHE A 279 -29.85 5.04 -0.49
CA PHE A 279 -29.25 5.97 0.48
C PHE A 279 -30.08 7.25 0.70
N GLY A 280 -31.27 7.36 0.12
CA GLY A 280 -32.14 8.53 0.24
C GLY A 280 -31.53 9.84 -0.29
N LEU A 281 -30.65 9.75 -1.28
CA LEU A 281 -29.88 10.91 -1.74
C LEU A 281 -30.61 11.77 -2.77
N HIS A 282 -31.62 11.21 -3.46
CA HIS A 282 -32.42 11.84 -4.52
C HIS A 282 -31.60 12.57 -5.60
N ASN A 283 -30.31 12.19 -5.78
CA ASN A 283 -29.40 12.84 -6.72
C ASN A 283 -28.23 11.94 -7.11
N ARG A 284 -28.13 11.59 -8.39
CA ARG A 284 -27.05 10.77 -8.95
C ARG A 284 -25.64 11.28 -8.65
N ARG A 285 -25.44 12.61 -8.56
CA ARG A 285 -24.13 13.18 -8.23
C ARG A 285 -23.75 12.87 -6.78
N LYS A 286 -24.70 12.95 -5.85
CA LYS A 286 -24.44 12.57 -4.44
C LYS A 286 -24.18 11.08 -4.34
N ALA A 287 -24.89 10.23 -5.09
CA ALA A 287 -24.65 8.79 -5.15
C ALA A 287 -23.23 8.48 -5.65
N LEU A 288 -22.72 9.17 -6.66
CA LEU A 288 -21.36 9.01 -7.18
C LEU A 288 -20.29 9.48 -6.19
N VAL A 289 -20.52 10.58 -5.46
CA VAL A 289 -19.60 11.04 -4.40
C VAL A 289 -19.56 10.02 -3.27
N LEU A 290 -20.72 9.49 -2.86
CA LEU A 290 -20.80 8.45 -1.85
C LEU A 290 -20.10 7.17 -2.31
N TYR A 291 -20.33 6.75 -3.56
CA TYR A 291 -19.62 5.63 -4.17
C TYR A 291 -18.10 5.83 -4.13
N ALA A 292 -17.60 7.00 -4.55
CA ALA A 292 -16.18 7.31 -4.50
C ALA A 292 -15.60 7.24 -3.08
N ALA A 293 -16.36 7.71 -2.09
CA ALA A 293 -15.94 7.67 -0.68
C ALA A 293 -15.95 6.25 -0.09
N LEU A 294 -16.94 5.42 -0.48
CA LEU A 294 -17.11 4.05 0.01
C LEU A 294 -16.40 2.99 -0.85
N SER A 295 -15.97 3.33 -2.05
CA SER A 295 -15.28 2.39 -2.96
C SER A 295 -14.07 1.68 -2.34
N PRO A 296 -13.28 2.28 -1.42
CA PRO A 296 -12.24 1.54 -0.71
C PRO A 296 -12.77 0.38 0.13
N LEU A 297 -13.99 0.51 0.69
CA LEU A 297 -14.63 -0.53 1.51
C LEU A 297 -15.16 -1.69 0.66
N THR A 298 -15.62 -1.41 -0.56
CA THR A 298 -16.16 -2.41 -1.49
C THR A 298 -15.07 -3.08 -2.31
N ARG A 299 -13.98 -2.36 -2.59
CA ARG A 299 -12.97 -2.75 -3.57
C ARG A 299 -12.28 -4.08 -3.26
N SER A 300 -12.00 -4.36 -1.99
CA SER A 300 -11.35 -5.61 -1.58
C SER A 300 -12.36 -6.62 -1.03
N SER A 301 -13.51 -6.19 -0.52
CA SER A 301 -14.51 -7.07 0.05
C SER A 301 -15.23 -7.90 -1.02
N ALA A 302 -15.64 -7.26 -2.11
CA ALA A 302 -16.34 -7.94 -3.20
C ALA A 302 -15.48 -9.04 -3.85
N PRO A 303 -14.24 -8.76 -4.30
CA PRO A 303 -13.37 -9.81 -4.80
C PRO A 303 -13.07 -10.90 -3.76
N ALA A 304 -12.87 -10.54 -2.50
CA ALA A 304 -12.60 -11.50 -1.43
C ALA A 304 -13.71 -12.56 -1.33
N LEU A 305 -14.98 -12.12 -1.31
CA LEU A 305 -16.13 -13.04 -1.26
C LEU A 305 -16.25 -13.95 -2.49
N SER A 306 -15.71 -13.53 -3.62
CA SER A 306 -15.76 -14.30 -4.86
C SER A 306 -14.71 -15.41 -4.93
N TYR A 307 -13.64 -15.39 -4.12
CA TYR A 307 -12.63 -16.45 -4.12
C TYR A 307 -13.22 -17.84 -3.86
N PRO A 308 -14.02 -18.09 -2.81
CA PRO A 308 -14.65 -19.39 -2.60
C PRO A 308 -15.71 -19.77 -3.66
N VAL A 309 -16.27 -18.80 -4.37
CA VAL A 309 -17.19 -19.05 -5.50
C VAL A 309 -16.43 -19.53 -6.73
N VAL A 310 -15.24 -18.95 -6.97
CA VAL A 310 -14.38 -19.27 -8.12
C VAL A 310 -13.62 -20.58 -7.86
N PHE A 311 -13.01 -20.74 -6.68
CA PHE A 311 -12.19 -21.89 -6.33
C PHE A 311 -12.91 -22.83 -5.35
N PRO A 312 -12.98 -24.16 -5.60
CA PRO A 312 -12.48 -24.88 -6.80
C PRO A 312 -13.53 -25.01 -7.92
N ARG A 313 -14.73 -24.44 -7.80
CA ARG A 313 -15.87 -24.77 -8.66
C ARG A 313 -15.70 -24.39 -10.13
N ARG A 314 -15.11 -23.21 -10.38
CA ARG A 314 -14.94 -22.64 -11.74
C ARG A 314 -13.50 -22.73 -12.22
N HIS A 315 -12.57 -22.79 -11.28
CA HIS A 315 -11.15 -22.90 -11.54
C HIS A 315 -10.51 -23.80 -10.47
N ASP A 316 -9.63 -24.71 -10.88
CA ASP A 316 -8.85 -25.53 -9.95
C ASP A 316 -7.93 -24.65 -9.08
N TYR A 317 -7.58 -25.16 -7.89
CA TYR A 317 -6.60 -24.48 -7.06
C TYR A 317 -5.25 -24.36 -7.78
N PHE A 318 -4.65 -23.19 -7.70
CA PHE A 318 -3.26 -23.03 -8.09
C PHE A 318 -2.37 -23.75 -7.07
N HIS A 319 -1.35 -24.44 -7.54
CA HIS A 319 -0.36 -25.01 -6.64
C HIS A 319 0.64 -23.94 -6.25
N LEU A 320 1.03 -23.90 -4.97
CA LEU A 320 2.03 -22.96 -4.47
C LEU A 320 3.38 -23.26 -5.14
N ASP A 321 3.80 -22.42 -6.05
CA ASP A 321 5.16 -22.39 -6.57
C ASP A 321 5.90 -21.20 -5.93
N LEU A 322 6.69 -21.49 -4.90
CA LEU A 322 7.45 -20.47 -4.17
C LEU A 322 8.36 -19.64 -5.09
N GLY A 323 8.86 -20.22 -6.16
CA GLY A 323 9.68 -19.51 -7.15
C GLY A 323 8.85 -18.51 -7.95
N GLN A 324 7.69 -18.93 -8.44
CA GLN A 324 6.77 -18.08 -9.19
C GLN A 324 6.04 -17.09 -8.26
N ASP A 325 5.53 -17.56 -7.12
CA ASP A 325 4.68 -16.77 -6.23
C ASP A 325 5.43 -15.73 -5.41
N ILE A 326 6.66 -16.02 -5.01
CA ILE A 326 7.47 -15.10 -4.19
C ILE A 326 8.45 -14.33 -5.05
N LEU A 327 9.15 -14.98 -5.97
CA LEU A 327 10.21 -14.36 -6.76
C LEU A 327 9.71 -13.77 -8.09
N GLY A 328 8.49 -14.07 -8.49
CA GLY A 328 7.91 -13.54 -9.74
C GLY A 328 8.56 -14.12 -11.01
N VAL A 329 9.23 -15.27 -10.92
CA VAL A 329 9.90 -15.94 -12.03
C VAL A 329 8.93 -16.95 -12.62
N GLY A 330 8.38 -16.66 -13.80
CA GLY A 330 7.45 -17.52 -14.53
C GLY A 330 6.15 -16.82 -14.95
N ALA A 331 5.48 -17.37 -15.95
CA ALA A 331 4.16 -16.91 -16.41
C ALA A 331 3.07 -17.54 -15.53
N MET A 332 2.80 -16.98 -14.37
CA MET A 332 1.64 -17.41 -13.61
C MET A 332 0.37 -16.82 -14.18
N PRO A 333 -0.70 -17.61 -14.32
CA PRO A 333 -2.03 -17.05 -14.34
C PRO A 333 -2.22 -16.34 -12.99
N ASP A 334 -2.46 -15.04 -13.05
CA ASP A 334 -2.74 -14.24 -11.85
C ASP A 334 -4.14 -14.63 -11.37
N ASP A 335 -4.27 -15.25 -10.19
CA ASP A 335 -5.55 -15.60 -9.58
C ASP A 335 -6.46 -14.37 -9.44
N ASN A 336 -5.88 -13.20 -9.28
CA ASN A 336 -6.59 -11.93 -9.30
C ASN A 336 -7.23 -11.63 -10.65
N ILE A 337 -6.65 -12.06 -11.78
CA ILE A 337 -7.25 -11.94 -13.12
C ILE A 337 -8.44 -12.87 -13.24
N VAL A 338 -8.28 -14.13 -12.81
CA VAL A 338 -9.38 -15.13 -12.86
C VAL A 338 -10.60 -14.65 -12.07
N VAL A 339 -10.39 -14.09 -10.87
CA VAL A 339 -11.47 -13.53 -10.04
C VAL A 339 -12.02 -12.25 -10.66
N TRP A 340 -11.16 -11.39 -11.24
CA TRP A 340 -11.62 -10.20 -11.96
C TRP A 340 -12.51 -10.56 -13.13
N ASP A 341 -12.10 -11.50 -13.98
CA ASP A 341 -12.85 -11.90 -15.17
C ASP A 341 -14.20 -12.52 -14.79
N HIS A 342 -14.26 -13.21 -13.64
CA HIS A 342 -15.52 -13.68 -13.08
C HIS A 342 -16.45 -12.53 -12.67
N LEU A 343 -15.90 -11.49 -12.01
CA LEU A 343 -16.67 -10.33 -11.56
C LEU A 343 -16.99 -9.34 -12.69
N ASN A 344 -16.18 -9.31 -13.73
CA ASN A 344 -16.29 -8.34 -14.83
C ASN A 344 -16.18 -9.03 -16.20
N PRO A 345 -17.13 -9.88 -16.57
CA PRO A 345 -17.05 -10.67 -17.80
C PRO A 345 -17.02 -9.82 -19.07
N THR A 346 -17.52 -8.57 -18.99
CA THR A 346 -17.53 -7.61 -20.11
C THR A 346 -16.21 -6.85 -20.29
N THR A 347 -15.35 -6.87 -19.28
CA THR A 347 -14.04 -6.17 -19.28
C THR A 347 -12.94 -7.08 -18.74
N PRO A 348 -12.57 -8.17 -19.45
CA PRO A 348 -11.60 -9.13 -18.97
C PRO A 348 -10.18 -8.54 -18.89
N GLY A 349 -9.30 -9.21 -18.17
CA GLY A 349 -7.88 -8.87 -18.06
C GLY A 349 -7.54 -7.79 -17.03
N GLY A 350 -8.50 -7.37 -16.20
CA GLY A 350 -8.23 -6.51 -15.04
C GLY A 350 -7.67 -7.30 -13.85
N THR A 351 -7.36 -6.60 -12.78
CA THR A 351 -6.88 -7.20 -11.52
C THR A 351 -7.66 -6.68 -10.32
N THR A 352 -7.88 -7.54 -9.35
CA THR A 352 -8.52 -7.20 -8.07
C THR A 352 -7.46 -7.05 -6.98
N SER A 353 -7.74 -6.17 -6.00
CA SER A 353 -6.97 -6.11 -4.77
C SER A 353 -7.70 -6.87 -3.68
N VAL A 354 -7.06 -7.90 -3.12
CA VAL A 354 -7.63 -8.71 -2.03
C VAL A 354 -6.58 -8.96 -0.96
N PRO A 355 -6.97 -9.11 0.30
CA PRO A 355 -6.05 -9.47 1.36
C PRO A 355 -5.33 -10.80 1.07
N PHE A 356 -4.09 -10.90 1.47
CA PHE A 356 -3.17 -12.00 1.12
C PHE A 356 -3.70 -13.41 1.43
N GLN A 357 -4.53 -13.58 2.47
CA GLN A 357 -5.09 -14.88 2.84
C GLN A 357 -6.06 -15.46 1.80
N PHE A 358 -6.73 -14.61 1.02
CA PHE A 358 -7.59 -15.08 -0.07
C PHE A 358 -6.77 -15.58 -1.26
N VAL A 359 -5.68 -14.89 -1.57
CA VAL A 359 -4.73 -15.36 -2.59
C VAL A 359 -4.09 -16.69 -2.15
N LEU A 360 -3.68 -16.81 -0.90
CA LEU A 360 -3.18 -18.08 -0.37
C LEU A 360 -4.24 -19.20 -0.39
N TYR A 361 -5.52 -18.85 -0.20
CA TYR A 361 -6.60 -19.81 -0.32
C TYR A 361 -6.67 -20.42 -1.73
N SER A 362 -6.55 -19.62 -2.79
CA SER A 362 -6.55 -20.12 -4.16
C SER A 362 -5.39 -21.06 -4.47
N GLN A 363 -4.32 -21.01 -3.68
CA GLN A 363 -3.09 -21.80 -3.86
C GLN A 363 -3.03 -23.02 -2.94
N ILE A 364 -3.32 -22.85 -1.66
CA ILE A 364 -3.10 -23.88 -0.63
C ILE A 364 -4.34 -24.20 0.21
N ARG A 365 -5.51 -23.80 -0.26
CA ARG A 365 -6.81 -24.03 0.37
C ARG A 365 -6.94 -23.36 1.75
N THR A 366 -8.09 -23.53 2.41
CA THR A 366 -8.44 -22.83 3.66
C THR A 366 -7.46 -23.10 4.80
N LEU A 367 -7.13 -24.35 5.09
CA LEU A 367 -6.24 -24.68 6.22
C LEU A 367 -4.80 -24.19 5.97
N GLY A 368 -4.34 -24.30 4.73
CA GLY A 368 -3.04 -23.78 4.32
C GLY A 368 -2.97 -22.26 4.48
N ALA A 369 -3.99 -21.53 4.03
CA ALA A 369 -4.07 -20.07 4.17
C ALA A 369 -4.06 -19.62 5.64
N ILE A 370 -4.78 -20.33 6.52
CA ILE A 370 -4.77 -20.06 7.96
C ILE A 370 -3.38 -20.33 8.56
N GLY A 371 -2.76 -21.47 8.24
CA GLY A 371 -1.41 -21.80 8.70
C GLY A 371 -0.35 -20.82 8.22
N ALA A 372 -0.41 -20.43 6.95
CA ALA A 372 0.48 -19.42 6.38
C ALA A 372 0.27 -18.04 7.04
N SER A 373 -0.97 -17.66 7.36
CA SER A 373 -1.26 -16.41 8.10
C SER A 373 -0.58 -16.37 9.46
N LEU A 374 -0.56 -17.50 10.19
CA LEU A 374 0.16 -17.60 11.46
C LEU A 374 1.67 -17.37 11.27
N ILE A 375 2.27 -17.99 10.24
CA ILE A 375 3.70 -17.83 9.92
C ILE A 375 4.00 -16.38 9.53
N VAL A 376 3.18 -15.77 8.68
CA VAL A 376 3.33 -14.37 8.26
C VAL A 376 3.28 -13.43 9.48
N GLY A 377 2.33 -13.64 10.39
CA GLY A 377 2.25 -12.88 11.63
C GLY A 377 3.50 -13.01 12.50
N PHE A 378 4.02 -14.23 12.64
CA PHE A 378 5.25 -14.50 13.39
C PHE A 378 6.47 -13.76 12.77
N LEU A 379 6.64 -13.85 11.45
CA LEU A 379 7.73 -13.17 10.73
C LEU A 379 7.60 -11.64 10.81
N LEU A 380 6.38 -11.12 10.72
CA LEU A 380 6.10 -9.70 10.89
C LEU A 380 6.50 -9.19 12.28
N ALA A 381 6.27 -10.00 13.33
CA ALA A 381 6.71 -9.68 14.69
C ALA A 381 8.22 -9.67 14.83
N LEU A 382 8.92 -10.64 14.22
CA LEU A 382 10.39 -10.66 14.21
C LEU A 382 10.97 -9.44 13.50
N ALA A 383 10.46 -9.11 12.31
CA ALA A 383 10.89 -7.94 11.56
C ALA A 383 10.64 -6.64 12.33
N TRP A 384 9.49 -6.53 13.01
CA TRP A 384 9.20 -5.38 13.87
C TRP A 384 10.15 -5.27 15.04
N ARG A 385 10.49 -6.37 15.68
CA ARG A 385 11.47 -6.39 16.78
C ARG A 385 12.87 -5.98 16.34
N LEU A 386 13.30 -6.43 15.15
CA LEU A 386 14.57 -5.97 14.56
C LEU A 386 14.59 -4.46 14.34
N SER A 387 13.44 -3.89 13.95
CA SER A 387 13.31 -2.44 13.80
C SER A 387 13.34 -1.67 15.12
N GLN A 388 13.13 -2.34 16.27
CA GLN A 388 13.18 -1.72 17.60
C GLN A 388 14.58 -1.71 18.24
N LEU A 389 15.58 -2.26 17.57
CA LEU A 389 16.98 -2.16 18.03
C LEU A 389 17.42 -0.70 18.12
N PRO A 390 18.44 -0.36 18.98
CA PRO A 390 18.72 1.02 19.38
C PRO A 390 18.84 2.00 18.21
N ALA A 391 18.34 3.19 18.48
CA ALA A 391 18.02 4.30 17.60
C ALA A 391 19.07 4.62 16.51
N ARG A 392 18.98 3.94 15.39
CA ARG A 392 19.67 4.30 14.15
C ARG A 392 18.65 4.71 13.11
N PRO A 393 18.96 5.63 12.19
CA PRO A 393 18.06 5.96 11.08
C PRO A 393 17.60 4.73 10.31
N THR A 394 18.49 3.76 10.11
CA THR A 394 18.21 2.48 9.45
C THR A 394 17.13 1.65 10.17
N SER A 395 17.08 1.66 11.49
CA SER A 395 16.02 0.96 12.24
C SER A 395 14.65 1.65 12.13
N THR A 396 14.62 2.97 11.97
CA THR A 396 13.40 3.73 11.69
C THR A 396 12.86 3.40 10.30
N LEU A 397 13.74 3.37 9.29
CA LEU A 397 13.36 2.97 7.93
C LEU A 397 12.88 1.51 7.88
N LEU A 398 13.56 0.59 8.57
CA LEU A 398 13.11 -0.80 8.67
C LEU A 398 11.71 -0.88 9.29
N GLY A 399 11.47 -0.12 10.37
CA GLY A 399 10.15 -0.05 10.98
C GLY A 399 9.08 0.49 10.03
N SER A 400 9.38 1.52 9.26
CA SER A 400 8.43 2.05 8.27
C SER A 400 8.12 1.04 7.16
N MET A 401 9.11 0.24 6.73
CA MET A 401 8.88 -0.85 5.77
C MET A 401 8.03 -1.98 6.34
N VAL A 402 8.19 -2.31 7.62
CA VAL A 402 7.36 -3.32 8.30
C VAL A 402 5.91 -2.84 8.43
N LEU A 403 5.68 -1.56 8.74
CA LEU A 403 4.33 -0.99 8.78
C LEU A 403 3.71 -0.91 7.39
N LEU A 404 4.51 -0.59 6.37
CA LEU A 404 4.08 -0.61 4.98
C LEU A 404 3.66 -2.03 4.55
N LEU A 405 4.47 -3.04 4.88
CA LEU A 405 4.13 -4.44 4.63
C LEU A 405 2.83 -4.84 5.33
N ALA A 406 2.65 -4.47 6.59
CA ALA A 406 1.41 -4.73 7.32
C ALA A 406 0.18 -4.08 6.64
N THR A 407 0.34 -2.85 6.12
CA THR A 407 -0.71 -2.18 5.33
C THR A 407 -1.07 -2.99 4.09
N TYR A 408 -0.07 -3.43 3.35
CA TYR A 408 -0.30 -4.10 2.08
C TYR A 408 -0.80 -5.53 2.20
N LEU A 409 -0.38 -6.27 3.19
CA LEU A 409 -0.96 -7.59 3.50
C LEU A 409 -2.47 -7.53 3.75
N ALA A 410 -2.96 -6.39 4.22
CA ALA A 410 -4.40 -6.19 4.45
C ALA A 410 -5.21 -5.95 3.16
N ILE A 411 -4.57 -5.62 2.04
CA ILE A 411 -5.24 -5.20 0.80
C ILE A 411 -4.73 -5.88 -0.45
N ASP A 412 -3.64 -6.65 -0.37
CA ASP A 412 -3.01 -7.25 -1.56
C ASP A 412 -2.31 -8.59 -1.26
N SER A 413 -1.91 -9.30 -2.31
CA SER A 413 -1.21 -10.58 -2.22
C SER A 413 0.17 -10.45 -1.54
N LEU A 414 0.67 -11.56 -1.03
CA LEU A 414 2.01 -11.63 -0.46
C LEU A 414 3.09 -11.30 -1.50
N ARG A 415 2.95 -11.83 -2.72
CA ARG A 415 3.84 -11.54 -3.85
C ARG A 415 3.90 -10.05 -4.18
N ASN A 416 2.74 -9.43 -4.36
CA ASN A 416 2.65 -8.00 -4.66
C ASN A 416 3.23 -7.15 -3.52
N SER A 417 2.98 -7.54 -2.28
CA SER A 417 3.48 -6.83 -1.11
C SER A 417 4.99 -6.92 -0.97
N LEU A 418 5.59 -8.08 -1.29
CA LEU A 418 7.02 -8.31 -1.11
C LEU A 418 7.86 -7.88 -2.32
N VAL A 419 7.47 -8.22 -3.54
CA VAL A 419 8.37 -8.15 -4.71
C VAL A 419 7.86 -7.22 -5.81
N VAL A 420 6.60 -7.38 -6.25
CA VAL A 420 6.15 -6.82 -7.53
C VAL A 420 5.67 -5.37 -7.40
N SER A 421 4.55 -5.15 -6.72
CA SER A 421 3.88 -3.84 -6.73
C SER A 421 4.40 -2.88 -5.68
N TYR A 422 4.85 -3.38 -4.53
CA TYR A 422 5.26 -2.57 -3.40
C TYR A 422 6.74 -2.72 -3.05
N GLY A 423 7.32 -3.83 -3.50
CA GLY A 423 8.75 -4.03 -3.48
C GLY A 423 9.40 -3.91 -2.11
N VAL A 424 8.73 -4.37 -1.03
CA VAL A 424 9.30 -4.29 0.34
C VAL A 424 10.70 -4.90 0.41
N VAL A 425 10.96 -5.97 -0.35
CA VAL A 425 12.29 -6.60 -0.44
C VAL A 425 13.33 -5.61 -0.99
N TRP A 426 12.99 -4.80 -1.99
CA TRP A 426 13.89 -3.77 -2.54
C TRP A 426 14.20 -2.68 -1.52
N GLY A 427 13.18 -2.28 -0.73
CA GLY A 427 13.38 -1.37 0.39
C GLY A 427 14.30 -1.95 1.46
N LEU A 428 14.17 -3.25 1.79
CA LEU A 428 15.06 -3.93 2.73
C LEU A 428 16.49 -4.01 2.21
N LEU A 429 16.69 -4.30 0.92
CA LEU A 429 18.00 -4.28 0.28
C LEU A 429 18.62 -2.88 0.31
N PHE A 430 17.83 -1.84 0.04
CA PHE A 430 18.28 -0.44 0.17
C PHE A 430 18.73 -0.13 1.61
N ILE A 431 17.95 -0.52 2.62
CA ILE A 431 18.29 -0.30 4.03
C ILE A 431 19.57 -1.05 4.41
N ALA A 432 19.74 -2.28 3.93
CA ALA A 432 20.96 -3.06 4.16
C ALA A 432 22.18 -2.40 3.50
N ALA A 433 22.05 -1.94 2.26
CA ALA A 433 23.11 -1.22 1.54
C ALA A 433 23.48 0.10 2.25
N THR A 434 22.50 0.88 2.68
CA THR A 434 22.76 2.13 3.41
C THR A 434 23.43 1.89 4.76
N ALA A 435 23.04 0.82 5.47
CA ALA A 435 23.71 0.41 6.73
C ALA A 435 25.17 0.04 6.49
N LEU A 436 25.46 -0.71 5.42
CA LEU A 436 26.81 -1.09 5.04
C LEU A 436 27.66 0.15 4.64
N LEU A 437 27.13 1.00 3.77
CA LEU A 437 27.80 2.24 3.35
C LEU A 437 28.13 3.14 4.54
N THR A 438 27.21 3.28 5.47
CA THR A 438 27.45 4.06 6.70
C THR A 438 28.59 3.46 7.54
N LYS A 439 28.68 2.13 7.64
CA LYS A 439 29.80 1.46 8.34
C LYS A 439 31.14 1.67 7.64
N VAL A 440 31.18 1.53 6.32
CA VAL A 440 32.41 1.71 5.51
C VAL A 440 32.89 3.15 5.60
N ALA A 441 32.00 4.12 5.39
CA ALA A 441 32.33 5.54 5.47
C ALA A 441 32.84 5.95 6.88
N ALA A 442 32.30 5.34 7.93
CA ALA A 442 32.77 5.57 9.29
C ALA A 442 34.16 4.97 9.55
N ARG A 443 34.50 3.81 8.95
CA ARG A 443 35.84 3.20 9.07
C ARG A 443 36.91 4.04 8.37
N ASN A 444 36.63 4.53 7.17
CA ASN A 444 37.61 5.30 6.41
C ASN A 444 38.00 6.63 7.09
N ARG A 445 37.07 7.27 7.83
CA ARG A 445 37.42 8.47 8.62
C ARG A 445 38.44 8.19 9.74
N VAL A 446 38.36 7.04 10.38
CA VAL A 446 39.31 6.68 11.45
C VAL A 446 40.71 6.45 10.91
N GLY A 447 40.84 5.86 9.71
CA GLY A 447 42.13 5.68 9.04
C GLY A 447 42.82 7.01 8.69
N VAL A 448 42.06 8.01 8.26
CA VAL A 448 42.58 9.35 7.91
C VAL A 448 43.03 10.15 9.15
N ILE A 449 42.32 9.98 10.29
CA ILE A 449 42.69 10.67 11.55
C ILE A 449 43.92 10.03 12.19
N ALA A 450 44.11 8.71 12.01
CA ALA A 450 45.28 7.99 12.54
C ALA A 450 46.57 8.25 11.73
N LEU A 451 46.48 8.84 10.55
CA LEU A 451 47.62 9.19 9.68
C LEU A 451 47.98 10.68 9.76
N ARG A 452 47.30 11.49 10.55
CA ARG A 452 47.63 12.87 10.92
C ARG A 452 48.08 12.92 12.38
#